data_75f202ac152e5be98830cb96ea9f9131
#
_entry.id   75f202ac152e5be98830cb96ea9f9131
#
_cell.length_a   1.000
_cell.length_b   1.000
_cell.length_c   1.000
_cell.angle_alpha   90.00
_cell.angle_beta   90.00
_cell.angle_gamma   90.00
#
_symmetry.space_group_name_H-M   'P 1'
#
loop_
_entity.id
_entity.type
_entity.pdbx_description
1 polymer ?
#
loop_
_entity_poly.entity_id
_entity_poly.type
_entity_poly.pdbx_seq_one_letter_code
_entity_poly.pdbx_strand_id
1 'polypeptide(L)'
;PTQLKRFSNAKSLFSYHEIFHIIFFLYLCDIMDSVLYIKNMVCDRCKMAVDQVMRNNGLQPISVELGKVVVAHSIDVPLRSQIKKQLETLGFELLDDRKQQLIEQIKTAVIQLVHYHDGMTNTNLSDYLTSKLHSDYSALSKLFSEVTGQTIERYLIEQRIERAKELIRYDELSLTQIAFQLNYSSVAHLSSQFKSVTGMTPSQFKALKNNARRSLDEI
;
A
#
# COMPACT_ATOMS: atom_id res chain seq x y z
N PRO A 1 6.08 -32.85 -76.04
CA PRO A 1 5.59 -31.50 -75.87
C PRO A 1 4.84 -31.31 -74.58
N THR A 2 5.29 -30.31 -73.81
CA THR A 2 4.49 -29.36 -73.00
C THR A 2 3.54 -29.86 -71.94
N GLN A 3 4.01 -29.74 -70.69
CA GLN A 3 3.23 -29.20 -69.58
C GLN A 3 4.17 -28.67 -68.51
N LEU A 4 4.80 -27.58 -68.80
CA LEU A 4 5.28 -26.59 -67.82
C LEU A 4 4.15 -25.57 -67.70
N LYS A 5 3.56 -25.44 -66.51
CA LYS A 5 3.07 -24.14 -65.98
C LYS A 5 2.21 -24.37 -64.73
N ARG A 6 2.62 -23.72 -63.72
CA ARG A 6 1.87 -22.96 -62.69
C ARG A 6 2.24 -23.34 -61.26
N PHE A 7 3.39 -22.88 -60.85
CA PHE A 7 3.56 -22.40 -59.50
C PHE A 7 4.03 -20.96 -59.60
N SER A 8 3.08 -20.07 -59.69
CA SER A 8 3.29 -18.64 -59.62
C SER A 8 2.41 -18.09 -58.54
N ASN A 9 3.04 -17.43 -57.60
CA ASN A 9 2.50 -16.40 -56.74
C ASN A 9 1.41 -16.75 -55.73
N ALA A 10 1.83 -17.24 -54.58
CA ALA A 10 1.21 -16.86 -53.34
C ALA A 10 2.20 -16.00 -52.54
N LYS A 11 2.55 -14.84 -53.04
CA LYS A 11 2.99 -13.72 -52.21
C LYS A 11 1.72 -13.18 -51.55
N SER A 12 1.44 -13.64 -50.32
CA SER A 12 0.38 -13.08 -49.49
C SER A 12 0.73 -11.61 -49.25
N LEU A 13 -0.03 -10.74 -49.87
CA LEU A 13 -0.13 -9.35 -49.49
C LEU A 13 -0.72 -9.31 -48.05
N PHE A 14 0.13 -9.49 -47.06
CA PHE A 14 -0.13 -8.87 -45.80
C PHE A 14 0.04 -7.38 -46.00
N SER A 15 -1.04 -6.65 -46.02
CA SER A 15 -1.04 -5.21 -46.20
C SER A 15 -0.14 -4.58 -45.13
N TYR A 16 0.72 -3.66 -45.54
CA TYR A 16 1.49 -2.82 -44.59
C TYR A 16 0.65 -2.25 -43.48
N HIS A 17 -0.63 -2.10 -43.73
CA HIS A 17 -1.63 -1.65 -42.74
C HIS A 17 -1.91 -2.68 -41.65
N GLU A 18 -1.97 -3.98 -41.98
CA GLU A 18 -2.18 -5.05 -41.00
C GLU A 18 -0.92 -5.28 -40.16
N ILE A 19 0.26 -5.22 -40.77
CA ILE A 19 1.54 -5.30 -40.05
C ILE A 19 1.69 -4.08 -39.12
N PHE A 20 1.31 -2.89 -39.58
CA PHE A 20 1.33 -1.69 -38.75
C PHE A 20 0.33 -1.77 -37.60
N HIS A 21 -0.87 -2.31 -37.84
CA HIS A 21 -1.87 -2.56 -36.78
C HIS A 21 -1.39 -3.59 -35.75
N ILE A 22 -0.76 -4.68 -36.21
CA ILE A 22 -0.20 -5.70 -35.29
C ILE A 22 0.97 -5.14 -34.50
N ILE A 23 1.89 -4.43 -35.13
CA ILE A 23 3.01 -3.77 -34.46
C ILE A 23 2.51 -2.68 -33.51
N PHE A 24 1.53 -1.89 -33.94
CA PHE A 24 0.92 -0.85 -33.08
C PHE A 24 0.15 -1.45 -31.92
N PHE A 25 -0.54 -2.59 -32.12
CA PHE A 25 -1.24 -3.32 -31.04
C PHE A 25 -0.25 -4.00 -30.09
N LEU A 26 0.86 -4.55 -30.60
CA LEU A 26 1.95 -5.09 -29.79
C LEU A 26 2.67 -3.97 -29.01
N TYR A 27 2.88 -2.81 -29.63
CA TYR A 27 3.44 -1.63 -28.97
C TYR A 27 2.51 -1.06 -27.90
N LEU A 28 1.18 -1.07 -28.11
CA LEU A 28 0.19 -0.68 -27.10
C LEU A 28 0.06 -1.72 -25.98
N CYS A 29 0.27 -3.00 -26.26
CA CYS A 29 0.24 -4.05 -25.24
C CYS A 29 1.45 -4.01 -24.30
N ASP A 30 2.60 -3.46 -24.77
CA ASP A 30 3.81 -3.29 -23.97
C ASP A 30 3.77 -2.04 -23.04
N ILE A 31 2.76 -1.16 -23.19
CA ILE A 31 2.63 0.09 -22.40
C ILE A 31 1.63 -0.07 -21.24
N MET A 32 1.16 -1.27 -20.94
CA MET A 32 0.30 -1.46 -19.78
C MET A 32 1.16 -1.54 -18.52
N ASP A 33 1.19 -0.44 -17.77
CA ASP A 33 1.78 -0.39 -16.44
C ASP A 33 1.21 -1.51 -15.57
N SER A 34 2.09 -2.30 -14.97
CA SER A 34 1.68 -3.32 -14.01
C SER A 34 1.69 -2.77 -12.60
N VAL A 35 0.59 -2.93 -11.89
CA VAL A 35 0.47 -2.54 -10.49
C VAL A 35 0.61 -3.78 -9.61
N LEU A 36 1.57 -3.74 -8.69
CA LEU A 36 1.78 -4.74 -7.66
C LEU A 36 1.33 -4.20 -6.31
N TYR A 37 0.45 -4.92 -5.62
CA TYR A 37 0.06 -4.61 -4.26
C TYR A 37 0.84 -5.49 -3.29
N ILE A 38 1.49 -4.86 -2.30
CA ILE A 38 2.45 -5.50 -1.39
C ILE A 38 2.06 -5.16 0.05
N LYS A 39 1.80 -6.18 0.84
CA LYS A 39 1.46 -6.07 2.25
C LYS A 39 2.71 -5.84 3.10
N ASN A 40 2.53 -5.28 4.29
CA ASN A 40 3.56 -5.00 5.30
C ASN A 40 4.53 -3.86 4.94
N MET A 41 4.21 -3.01 3.96
CA MET A 41 5.00 -1.82 3.67
C MET A 41 4.52 -0.65 4.53
N VAL A 42 5.25 -0.31 5.60
CA VAL A 42 4.82 0.69 6.60
C VAL A 42 5.74 1.92 6.72
N CYS A 43 6.91 1.92 6.07
CA CYS A 43 7.89 3.00 6.17
C CYS A 43 8.74 3.14 4.91
N ASP A 44 9.56 4.21 4.85
CA ASP A 44 10.42 4.46 3.69
C ASP A 44 11.50 3.39 3.50
N ARG A 45 11.97 2.73 4.58
CA ARG A 45 12.88 1.58 4.46
C ARG A 45 12.22 0.42 3.71
N CYS A 46 10.93 0.20 3.92
CA CYS A 46 10.17 -0.80 3.17
C CYS A 46 10.12 -0.44 1.68
N LYS A 47 9.90 0.85 1.33
CA LYS A 47 9.94 1.29 -0.07
C LYS A 47 11.30 1.04 -0.71
N MET A 48 12.38 1.36 -0.01
CA MET A 48 13.75 1.12 -0.51
C MET A 48 14.04 -0.37 -0.73
N ALA A 49 13.65 -1.24 0.21
CA ALA A 49 13.83 -2.68 0.09
C ALA A 49 13.04 -3.25 -1.09
N VAL A 50 11.79 -2.83 -1.28
CA VAL A 50 10.95 -3.25 -2.40
C VAL A 50 11.48 -2.72 -3.73
N ASP A 51 11.91 -1.46 -3.82
CA ASP A 51 12.56 -0.89 -5.01
C ASP A 51 13.79 -1.73 -5.41
N GLN A 52 14.62 -2.11 -4.45
CA GLN A 52 15.79 -2.95 -4.70
C GLN A 52 15.40 -4.34 -5.24
N VAL A 53 14.34 -4.96 -4.71
CA VAL A 53 13.83 -6.25 -5.24
C VAL A 53 13.40 -6.08 -6.70
N MET A 54 12.67 -5.01 -7.05
CA MET A 54 12.25 -4.77 -8.43
C MET A 54 13.46 -4.61 -9.36
N ARG A 55 14.43 -3.77 -8.98
CA ARG A 55 15.67 -3.54 -9.78
C ARG A 55 16.50 -4.80 -9.95
N ASN A 56 16.64 -5.63 -8.91
CA ASN A 56 17.37 -6.89 -8.97
C ASN A 56 16.72 -7.90 -9.94
N ASN A 57 15.44 -7.74 -10.23
CA ASN A 57 14.70 -8.53 -11.21
C ASN A 57 14.61 -7.84 -12.59
N GLY A 58 15.43 -6.80 -12.84
CA GLY A 58 15.46 -6.10 -14.12
C GLY A 58 14.29 -5.16 -14.37
N LEU A 59 13.44 -4.91 -13.36
CA LEU A 59 12.33 -3.98 -13.47
C LEU A 59 12.77 -2.58 -13.04
N GLN A 60 12.24 -1.57 -13.72
CA GLN A 60 12.40 -0.17 -13.33
C GLN A 60 11.04 0.34 -12.82
N PRO A 61 10.87 0.51 -11.50
CA PRO A 61 9.64 1.06 -10.95
C PRO A 61 9.41 2.51 -11.42
N ILE A 62 8.20 2.80 -11.88
CA ILE A 62 7.73 4.16 -12.16
C ILE A 62 7.45 4.87 -10.83
N SER A 63 6.82 4.17 -9.89
CA SER A 63 6.60 4.64 -8.52
C SER A 63 6.65 3.51 -7.52
N VAL A 64 7.16 3.81 -6.30
CA VAL A 64 7.12 2.93 -5.14
C VAL A 64 6.50 3.70 -3.99
N GLU A 65 5.29 3.31 -3.64
CA GLU A 65 4.52 3.86 -2.54
C GLU A 65 4.32 2.79 -1.45
N LEU A 66 3.84 3.19 -0.27
CA LEU A 66 3.48 2.22 0.75
C LEU A 66 2.35 1.31 0.22
N GLY A 67 2.58 0.02 0.22
CA GLY A 67 1.62 -0.98 -0.22
C GLY A 67 1.44 -1.13 -1.74
N LYS A 68 2.15 -0.33 -2.58
CA LYS A 68 1.94 -0.33 -4.03
C LYS A 68 3.22 -0.02 -4.80
N VAL A 69 3.45 -0.77 -5.87
CA VAL A 69 4.51 -0.51 -6.86
C VAL A 69 3.91 -0.47 -8.25
N VAL A 70 4.33 0.50 -9.05
CA VAL A 70 3.98 0.59 -10.47
C VAL A 70 5.23 0.38 -11.30
N VAL A 71 5.18 -0.54 -12.26
CA VAL A 71 6.26 -0.81 -13.21
C VAL A 71 5.79 -0.63 -14.65
N ALA A 72 6.70 -0.21 -15.52
CA ALA A 72 6.39 0.20 -16.89
C ALA A 72 5.98 -0.95 -17.83
N HIS A 73 6.15 -2.20 -17.43
CA HIS A 73 5.91 -3.36 -18.29
C HIS A 73 5.06 -4.41 -17.60
N SER A 74 4.40 -5.24 -18.40
CA SER A 74 3.71 -6.42 -17.91
C SER A 74 4.72 -7.41 -17.30
N ILE A 75 4.37 -7.99 -16.17
CA ILE A 75 5.18 -8.98 -15.46
C ILE A 75 4.64 -10.36 -15.82
N ASP A 76 5.47 -11.20 -16.41
CA ASP A 76 5.12 -12.58 -16.71
C ASP A 76 5.00 -13.45 -15.42
N VAL A 77 4.38 -14.61 -15.54
CA VAL A 77 4.11 -15.49 -14.39
C VAL A 77 5.39 -15.98 -13.72
N PRO A 78 6.46 -16.39 -14.44
CA PRO A 78 7.73 -16.79 -13.84
C PRO A 78 8.39 -15.67 -13.04
N LEU A 79 8.49 -14.47 -13.61
CA LEU A 79 9.10 -13.30 -12.97
C LEU A 79 8.28 -12.87 -11.74
N ARG A 80 6.93 -12.88 -11.84
CA ARG A 80 6.04 -12.59 -10.71
C ARG A 80 6.27 -13.58 -9.56
N SER A 81 6.43 -14.87 -9.85
CA SER A 81 6.72 -15.89 -8.84
C SER A 81 8.08 -15.69 -8.17
N GLN A 82 9.09 -15.27 -8.94
CA GLN A 82 10.43 -14.96 -8.43
C GLN A 82 10.41 -13.74 -7.51
N ILE A 83 9.73 -12.66 -7.91
CA ILE A 83 9.54 -11.46 -7.11
C ILE A 83 8.82 -11.80 -5.81
N LYS A 84 7.73 -12.58 -5.88
CA LYS A 84 6.97 -13.03 -4.71
C LYS A 84 7.87 -13.69 -3.66
N LYS A 85 8.69 -14.66 -4.08
CA LYS A 85 9.62 -15.36 -3.18
C LYS A 85 10.64 -14.41 -2.53
N GLN A 86 11.19 -13.47 -3.30
CA GLN A 86 12.15 -12.50 -2.77
C GLN A 86 11.51 -11.53 -1.78
N LEU A 87 10.28 -11.08 -2.05
CA LEU A 87 9.51 -10.25 -1.12
C LEU A 87 9.21 -11.00 0.19
N GLU A 88 8.81 -12.27 0.11
CA GLU A 88 8.55 -13.13 1.28
C GLU A 88 9.78 -13.27 2.19
N THR A 89 10.99 -13.35 1.64
CA THR A 89 12.24 -13.41 2.45
C THR A 89 12.49 -12.13 3.26
N LEU A 90 11.90 -11.02 2.83
CA LEU A 90 12.00 -9.72 3.50
C LEU A 90 10.78 -9.41 4.40
N GLY A 91 9.85 -10.36 4.54
CA GLY A 91 8.63 -10.20 5.34
C GLY A 91 7.48 -9.50 4.61
N PHE A 92 7.60 -9.25 3.30
CA PHE A 92 6.53 -8.70 2.48
C PHE A 92 5.69 -9.80 1.83
N GLU A 93 4.43 -9.49 1.50
CA GLU A 93 3.54 -10.41 0.80
C GLU A 93 2.98 -9.75 -0.47
N LEU A 94 3.15 -10.40 -1.62
CA LEU A 94 2.54 -9.95 -2.88
C LEU A 94 1.08 -10.40 -2.94
N LEU A 95 0.16 -9.44 -3.06
CA LEU A 95 -1.28 -9.68 -3.01
C LEU A 95 -1.88 -9.89 -4.40
N ASP A 96 -2.57 -11.01 -4.56
CA ASP A 96 -3.30 -11.35 -5.78
C ASP A 96 -4.82 -11.16 -5.63
N ASP A 97 -5.35 -11.26 -4.41
CA ASP A 97 -6.78 -11.08 -4.13
C ASP A 97 -7.16 -9.61 -4.03
N ARG A 98 -8.18 -9.21 -4.81
CA ARG A 98 -8.63 -7.81 -4.89
C ARG A 98 -9.18 -7.25 -3.56
N LYS A 99 -9.77 -8.11 -2.72
CA LYS A 99 -10.27 -7.69 -1.41
C LYS A 99 -9.10 -7.42 -0.46
N GLN A 100 -8.10 -8.30 -0.47
CA GLN A 100 -6.88 -8.10 0.33
C GLN A 100 -6.12 -6.86 -0.11
N GLN A 101 -6.02 -6.60 -1.43
CA GLN A 101 -5.42 -5.38 -1.97
C GLN A 101 -6.13 -4.13 -1.44
N LEU A 102 -7.47 -4.12 -1.42
CA LEU A 102 -8.24 -2.98 -0.92
C LEU A 102 -8.08 -2.80 0.60
N ILE A 103 -8.03 -3.89 1.37
CA ILE A 103 -7.74 -3.84 2.81
C ILE A 103 -6.37 -3.20 3.08
N GLU A 104 -5.33 -3.61 2.35
CA GLU A 104 -4.00 -3.02 2.51
C GLU A 104 -3.96 -1.55 2.07
N GLN A 105 -4.72 -1.15 1.06
CA GLN A 105 -4.85 0.26 0.69
C GLN A 105 -5.51 1.08 1.81
N ILE A 106 -6.55 0.54 2.48
CA ILE A 106 -7.17 1.20 3.64
C ILE A 106 -6.17 1.34 4.78
N LYS A 107 -5.47 0.27 5.15
CA LYS A 107 -4.44 0.28 6.20
C LYS A 107 -3.34 1.29 5.91
N THR A 108 -2.80 1.25 4.69
CA THR A 108 -1.77 2.18 4.22
C THR A 108 -2.24 3.64 4.29
N ALA A 109 -3.49 3.91 3.89
CA ALA A 109 -4.06 5.26 3.96
C ALA A 109 -4.16 5.76 5.41
N VAL A 110 -4.58 4.90 6.35
CA VAL A 110 -4.64 5.24 7.78
C VAL A 110 -3.25 5.46 8.37
N ILE A 111 -2.27 4.62 8.03
CA ILE A 111 -0.87 4.81 8.46
C ILE A 111 -0.33 6.14 7.96
N GLN A 112 -0.55 6.47 6.69
CA GLN A 112 -0.11 7.75 6.12
C GLN A 112 -0.76 8.94 6.82
N LEU A 113 -2.06 8.86 7.12
CA LEU A 113 -2.80 9.89 7.84
C LEU A 113 -2.20 10.18 9.23
N VAL A 114 -1.81 9.12 9.95
CA VAL A 114 -1.35 9.24 11.34
C VAL A 114 0.15 9.56 11.45
N HIS A 115 0.98 8.92 10.63
CA HIS A 115 2.43 8.95 10.79
C HIS A 115 3.16 9.94 9.87
N TYR A 116 2.55 10.32 8.73
CA TYR A 116 3.20 11.18 7.74
C TYR A 116 2.54 12.54 7.55
N HIS A 117 1.27 12.69 7.93
CA HIS A 117 0.54 13.96 7.85
C HIS A 117 0.25 14.58 9.22
N ASP A 118 0.89 14.08 10.28
CA ASP A 118 0.74 14.54 11.67
C ASP A 118 -0.72 14.67 12.14
N GLY A 119 -1.61 13.87 11.57
CA GLY A 119 -3.05 13.88 11.90
C GLY A 119 -3.79 15.17 11.51
N MET A 120 -3.11 16.16 10.95
CA MET A 120 -3.64 17.52 10.69
C MET A 120 -4.42 17.64 9.38
N THR A 121 -5.18 16.66 8.99
CA THR A 121 -6.17 16.89 7.93
C THR A 121 -7.46 17.41 8.55
N ASN A 122 -7.93 18.58 8.11
CA ASN A 122 -9.27 19.11 8.45
C ASN A 122 -10.43 18.24 7.92
N THR A 123 -10.11 17.19 7.19
CA THR A 123 -11.03 16.21 6.62
C THR A 123 -11.29 15.08 7.62
N ASN A 124 -12.53 14.67 7.74
CA ASN A 124 -12.85 13.48 8.54
C ASN A 124 -12.32 12.19 7.85
N LEU A 125 -12.22 11.09 8.60
CA LEU A 125 -11.69 9.82 8.11
C LEU A 125 -12.45 9.31 6.87
N SER A 126 -13.78 9.44 6.85
CA SER A 126 -14.61 8.95 5.75
C SER A 126 -14.29 9.69 4.45
N ASP A 127 -14.22 11.01 4.47
CA ASP A 127 -13.94 11.83 3.30
C ASP A 127 -12.52 11.61 2.79
N TYR A 128 -11.55 11.47 3.72
CA TYR A 128 -10.18 11.14 3.37
C TYR A 128 -10.07 9.81 2.63
N LEU A 129 -10.68 8.74 3.17
CA LEU A 129 -10.63 7.41 2.54
C LEU A 129 -11.42 7.37 1.23
N THR A 130 -12.60 7.97 1.18
CA THR A 130 -13.42 8.04 -0.04
C THR A 130 -12.68 8.75 -1.17
N SER A 131 -12.07 9.89 -0.89
CA SER A 131 -11.30 10.65 -1.90
C SER A 131 -10.05 9.89 -2.36
N LYS A 132 -9.36 9.22 -1.45
CA LYS A 132 -8.10 8.51 -1.74
C LYS A 132 -8.29 7.19 -2.46
N LEU A 133 -9.35 6.45 -2.12
CA LEU A 133 -9.60 5.10 -2.64
C LEU A 133 -10.71 5.08 -3.72
N HIS A 134 -11.33 6.22 -4.01
CA HIS A 134 -12.41 6.37 -4.99
C HIS A 134 -13.55 5.34 -4.79
N SER A 135 -13.90 5.10 -3.53
CA SER A 135 -14.87 4.09 -3.11
C SER A 135 -15.73 4.62 -1.96
N ASP A 136 -16.99 4.19 -1.91
CA ASP A 136 -17.90 4.58 -0.84
C ASP A 136 -17.43 4.08 0.52
N TYR A 137 -17.48 4.96 1.55
CA TYR A 137 -17.01 4.62 2.90
C TYR A 137 -17.75 3.47 3.53
N SER A 138 -19.07 3.34 3.30
CA SER A 138 -19.84 2.24 3.87
C SER A 138 -19.39 0.89 3.33
N ALA A 139 -19.07 0.83 2.03
CA ALA A 139 -18.52 -0.37 1.39
C ALA A 139 -17.12 -0.70 1.93
N LEU A 140 -16.24 0.31 2.09
CA LEU A 140 -14.90 0.14 2.66
C LEU A 140 -14.98 -0.36 4.11
N SER A 141 -15.83 0.25 4.95
CA SER A 141 -15.99 -0.10 6.36
C SER A 141 -16.54 -1.52 6.54
N LYS A 142 -17.54 -1.88 5.74
CA LYS A 142 -18.10 -3.26 5.75
C LYS A 142 -17.03 -4.28 5.39
N LEU A 143 -16.34 -4.09 4.26
CA LEU A 143 -15.30 -5.01 3.81
C LEU A 143 -14.17 -5.14 4.83
N PHE A 144 -13.71 -4.00 5.37
CA PHE A 144 -12.64 -3.99 6.37
C PHE A 144 -13.04 -4.78 7.62
N SER A 145 -14.24 -4.56 8.13
CA SER A 145 -14.74 -5.25 9.33
C SER A 145 -14.94 -6.75 9.09
N GLU A 146 -15.45 -7.15 7.93
CA GLU A 146 -15.62 -8.56 7.55
C GLU A 146 -14.29 -9.32 7.48
N VAL A 147 -13.24 -8.68 6.96
CA VAL A 147 -11.95 -9.34 6.73
C VAL A 147 -11.02 -9.27 7.95
N THR A 148 -11.01 -8.12 8.65
CA THR A 148 -10.06 -7.89 9.76
C THR A 148 -10.65 -8.17 11.15
N GLY A 149 -11.97 -8.29 11.26
CA GLY A 149 -12.67 -8.45 12.55
C GLY A 149 -12.76 -7.17 13.38
N GLN A 150 -12.33 -6.02 12.85
CA GLN A 150 -12.41 -4.72 13.56
C GLN A 150 -12.85 -3.60 12.61
N THR A 151 -13.28 -2.46 13.16
CA THR A 151 -13.66 -1.29 12.36
C THR A 151 -12.45 -0.46 11.95
N ILE A 152 -12.59 0.35 10.87
CA ILE A 152 -11.53 1.27 10.41
C ILE A 152 -11.24 2.32 11.50
N GLU A 153 -12.27 2.79 12.22
CA GLU A 153 -12.10 3.74 13.32
C GLU A 153 -11.30 3.13 14.47
N ARG A 154 -11.54 1.86 14.80
CA ARG A 154 -10.75 1.15 15.81
C ARG A 154 -9.30 1.03 15.39
N TYR A 155 -9.06 0.68 14.15
CA TYR A 155 -7.72 0.62 13.57
C TYR A 155 -7.02 2.00 13.60
N LEU A 156 -7.73 3.09 13.26
CA LEU A 156 -7.20 4.46 13.35
C LEU A 156 -6.81 4.80 14.79
N ILE A 157 -7.64 4.45 15.78
CA ILE A 157 -7.32 4.70 17.19
C ILE A 157 -6.03 3.95 17.58
N GLU A 158 -5.90 2.70 17.20
CA GLU A 158 -4.69 1.91 17.49
C GLU A 158 -3.44 2.51 16.87
N GLN A 159 -3.51 2.95 15.61
CA GLN A 159 -2.40 3.67 14.95
C GLN A 159 -2.03 4.97 15.67
N ARG A 160 -3.04 5.77 16.08
CA ARG A 160 -2.81 7.00 16.86
C ARG A 160 -2.14 6.70 18.21
N ILE A 161 -2.53 5.63 18.88
CA ILE A 161 -1.91 5.24 20.15
C ILE A 161 -0.47 4.76 19.96
N GLU A 162 -0.16 4.01 18.90
CA GLU A 162 1.24 3.65 18.59
C GLU A 162 2.08 4.91 18.30
N ARG A 163 1.55 5.88 17.56
CA ARG A 163 2.23 7.16 17.35
C ARG A 163 2.40 7.95 18.65
N ALA A 164 1.38 7.96 19.53
CA ALA A 164 1.50 8.59 20.84
C ALA A 164 2.61 7.96 21.69
N LYS A 165 2.73 6.63 21.71
CA LYS A 165 3.83 5.92 22.41
C LYS A 165 5.19 6.36 21.88
N GLU A 166 5.33 6.51 20.57
CA GLU A 166 6.56 6.98 19.93
C GLU A 166 6.91 8.38 20.38
N LEU A 167 5.96 9.34 20.30
CA LEU A 167 6.16 10.73 20.68
C LEU A 167 6.44 10.89 22.18
N ILE A 168 5.77 10.12 23.05
CA ILE A 168 6.04 10.09 24.49
C ILE A 168 7.45 9.57 24.76
N ARG A 169 7.92 8.58 23.99
CA ARG A 169 9.26 7.99 24.16
C ARG A 169 10.38 8.95 23.75
N TYR A 170 10.17 9.75 22.69
CA TYR A 170 11.14 10.78 22.29
C TYR A 170 11.22 11.95 23.29
N ASP A 171 10.18 12.15 24.09
CA ASP A 171 10.13 13.16 25.15
C ASP A 171 10.39 14.62 24.72
N GLU A 172 10.14 14.91 23.44
CA GLU A 172 10.32 16.24 22.86
C GLU A 172 9.04 17.10 22.99
N LEU A 173 7.88 16.44 23.16
CA LEU A 173 6.57 17.09 23.18
C LEU A 173 5.85 16.83 24.50
N SER A 174 5.13 17.87 24.98
CA SER A 174 4.17 17.71 26.07
C SER A 174 2.95 16.88 25.65
N LEU A 175 2.25 16.26 26.61
CA LEU A 175 1.02 15.51 26.30
C LEU A 175 -0.06 16.37 25.64
N THR A 176 -0.07 17.69 25.90
CA THR A 176 -0.98 18.63 25.23
C THR A 176 -0.64 18.77 23.74
N GLN A 177 0.64 18.90 23.42
CA GLN A 177 1.12 18.98 22.03
C GLN A 177 0.88 17.65 21.29
N ILE A 178 1.14 16.51 21.95
CA ILE A 178 0.85 15.19 21.39
C ILE A 178 -0.65 15.01 21.09
N ALA A 179 -1.52 15.41 22.04
CA ALA A 179 -2.97 15.34 21.82
C ALA A 179 -3.41 16.18 20.63
N PHE A 180 -2.89 17.41 20.53
CA PHE A 180 -3.17 18.30 19.39
C PHE A 180 -2.66 17.72 18.07
N GLN A 181 -1.39 17.27 18.02
CA GLN A 181 -0.79 16.69 16.83
C GLN A 181 -1.52 15.45 16.32
N LEU A 182 -2.05 14.63 17.23
CA LEU A 182 -2.83 13.44 16.88
C LEU A 182 -4.34 13.69 16.70
N ASN A 183 -4.73 14.97 16.62
CA ASN A 183 -6.12 15.40 16.39
C ASN A 183 -7.10 14.89 17.46
N TYR A 184 -6.69 14.95 18.75
CA TYR A 184 -7.57 14.74 19.89
C TYR A 184 -8.14 16.07 20.37
N SER A 185 -9.41 16.08 20.74
CA SER A 185 -10.07 17.28 21.26
C SER A 185 -9.52 17.76 22.63
N SER A 186 -8.86 16.87 23.37
CA SER A 186 -8.23 17.19 24.66
C SER A 186 -7.24 16.10 25.09
N VAL A 187 -6.35 16.47 26.04
CA VAL A 187 -5.46 15.52 26.72
C VAL A 187 -6.25 14.41 27.45
N ALA A 188 -7.41 14.75 28.01
CA ALA A 188 -8.27 13.79 28.70
C ALA A 188 -8.81 12.73 27.71
N HIS A 189 -9.18 13.16 26.51
CA HIS A 189 -9.63 12.23 25.45
C HIS A 189 -8.49 11.31 25.00
N LEU A 190 -7.30 11.85 24.72
CA LEU A 190 -6.10 11.04 24.43
C LEU A 190 -5.85 10.03 25.56
N SER A 191 -5.84 10.48 26.83
CA SER A 191 -5.53 9.64 27.99
C SER A 191 -6.53 8.51 28.17
N SER A 192 -7.82 8.78 27.93
CA SER A 192 -8.89 7.78 27.98
C SER A 192 -8.71 6.69 26.92
N GLN A 193 -8.47 7.09 25.67
CA GLN A 193 -8.23 6.14 24.57
C GLN A 193 -6.92 5.38 24.74
N PHE A 194 -5.84 6.07 25.17
CA PHE A 194 -4.56 5.44 25.44
C PHE A 194 -4.71 4.34 26.53
N LYS A 195 -5.42 4.63 27.63
CA LYS A 195 -5.69 3.65 28.67
C LYS A 195 -6.56 2.49 28.16
N SER A 196 -7.55 2.78 27.33
CA SER A 196 -8.43 1.74 26.74
C SER A 196 -7.66 0.75 25.87
N VAL A 197 -6.64 1.23 25.12
CA VAL A 197 -5.84 0.38 24.21
C VAL A 197 -4.67 -0.31 24.92
N THR A 198 -4.02 0.38 25.88
CA THR A 198 -2.77 -0.10 26.49
C THR A 198 -2.92 -0.61 27.92
N GLY A 199 -4.07 -0.37 28.56
CA GLY A 199 -4.31 -0.69 29.97
C GLY A 199 -3.74 0.34 30.96
N MET A 200 -2.97 1.35 30.52
CA MET A 200 -2.31 2.34 31.36
C MET A 200 -2.45 3.77 30.82
N THR A 201 -2.25 4.77 31.68
CA THR A 201 -2.26 6.16 31.25
C THR A 201 -0.95 6.56 30.52
N PRO A 202 -0.95 7.63 29.69
CA PRO A 202 0.28 8.14 29.07
C PRO A 202 1.39 8.46 30.08
N SER A 203 1.04 8.99 31.25
CA SER A 203 2.02 9.31 32.33
C SER A 203 2.60 8.03 32.93
N GLN A 204 1.80 6.99 33.15
CA GLN A 204 2.29 5.70 33.60
C GLN A 204 3.21 5.06 32.54
N PHE A 205 2.83 5.12 31.27
CA PHE A 205 3.65 4.62 30.17
C PHE A 205 4.99 5.33 30.09
N LYS A 206 5.02 6.67 30.26
CA LYS A 206 6.26 7.47 30.29
C LYS A 206 7.19 7.04 31.43
N ALA A 207 6.63 6.68 32.58
CA ALA A 207 7.39 6.26 33.77
C ALA A 207 8.03 4.86 33.62
N LEU A 208 7.59 4.04 32.67
CA LEU A 208 8.16 2.71 32.45
C LEU A 208 9.56 2.83 31.82
N LYS A 209 10.55 2.14 32.42
CA LYS A 209 11.91 2.06 31.87
C LYS A 209 11.97 1.31 30.51
N ASN A 210 11.04 0.42 30.28
CA ASN A 210 10.96 -0.41 29.07
C ASN A 210 9.59 -0.18 28.41
N ASN A 211 9.54 0.78 27.49
CA ASN A 211 8.31 1.14 26.78
C ASN A 211 8.07 0.18 25.61
N ALA A 212 7.20 -0.79 25.78
CA ALA A 212 6.80 -1.72 24.72
C ALA A 212 5.97 -0.97 23.64
N ARG A 213 6.38 -1.08 22.41
CA ARG A 213 5.67 -0.60 21.22
C ARG A 213 5.48 -1.77 20.26
N ARG A 214 4.27 -1.92 19.70
CA ARG A 214 4.01 -2.91 18.64
C ARG A 214 4.54 -2.37 17.31
N SER A 215 4.96 -3.26 16.43
CA SER A 215 5.27 -2.92 15.05
C SER A 215 4.00 -2.47 14.30
N LEU A 216 4.15 -1.58 13.31
CA LEU A 216 3.01 -1.06 12.54
C LEU A 216 2.35 -2.13 11.68
N ASP A 217 3.07 -3.18 11.36
CA ASP A 217 2.61 -4.35 10.59
C ASP A 217 1.91 -5.41 11.47
N GLU A 218 2.03 -5.30 12.81
CA GLU A 218 1.38 -6.19 13.78
C GLU A 218 0.05 -5.65 14.32
N ILE A 219 -0.35 -4.43 13.92
CA ILE A 219 -1.64 -3.81 14.25
C ILE A 219 -2.73 -4.12 13.16
#